data_09e862d900a470f6109a7aa1e5df12a0
#
_entry.id   09e862d900a470f6109a7aa1e5df12a0
#
_cell.length_a   1.000
_cell.length_b   1.000
_cell.length_c   1.000
_cell.angle_alpha   90.00
_cell.angle_beta   90.00
_cell.angle_gamma   90.00
#
_symmetry.space_group_name_H-M   'P 1'
#
loop_
_entity.id
_entity.type
_entity.pdbx_description
1 polymer ?
#
loop_
_entity_poly.entity_id
_entity_poly.type
_entity_poly.pdbx_seq_one_letter_code
_entity_poly.pdbx_strand_id
1 'polypeptide(L)'
;GLIPGPIATHAKETAGVERRAVDAALAAERALGREPIEMPHNNTGYDIHSTTPEGDSVFIEVKGRIAGAEDFTITLNEVLLGKNVPAAHRLVMVEVSPDGPEHDQLRYVAEHFRSINLGDLAATDVRLNWAKTWDRGTPPC
;
A
#
# COMPACT_ATOMS: atom_id res chain seq x y z
N GLY A 1 -32.88 0.69 -18.04
CA GLY A 1 -32.20 0.45 -17.33
C GLY A 1 -30.78 0.52 -17.14
N LEU A 2 -30.23 1.64 -17.49
CA LEU A 2 -28.93 1.72 -17.25
C LEU A 2 -28.67 1.88 -15.91
N ILE A 3 -28.09 0.91 -15.43
CA ILE A 3 -27.68 0.90 -14.12
C ILE A 3 -26.30 1.43 -14.14
N PRO A 4 -26.09 2.67 -13.76
CA PRO A 4 -24.77 3.13 -13.50
C PRO A 4 -24.19 2.39 -12.30
N GLY A 5 -25.02 1.57 -11.67
CA GLY A 5 -24.69 0.79 -10.52
C GLY A 5 -23.38 0.02 -10.57
N PRO A 6 -23.03 -0.75 -11.61
CA PRO A 6 -21.79 -1.52 -11.61
C PRO A 6 -20.55 -0.67 -11.46
N ILE A 7 -20.46 0.45 -12.15
CA ILE A 7 -19.30 1.34 -12.07
C ILE A 7 -19.29 2.08 -10.75
N ALA A 8 -20.43 2.62 -10.32
CA ALA A 8 -20.52 3.35 -9.06
C ALA A 8 -20.24 2.43 -7.85
N THR A 9 -20.77 1.20 -7.89
CA THR A 9 -20.54 0.22 -6.84
C THR A 9 -19.08 -0.16 -6.76
N HIS A 10 -18.44 -0.40 -7.90
CA HIS A 10 -17.02 -0.74 -7.95
C HIS A 10 -16.16 0.40 -7.39
N ALA A 11 -16.45 1.65 -7.76
CA ALA A 11 -15.70 2.80 -7.25
C ALA A 11 -15.86 2.95 -5.74
N LYS A 12 -17.06 2.72 -5.20
CA LYS A 12 -17.31 2.77 -3.75
C LYS A 12 -16.57 1.65 -3.03
N GLU A 13 -16.59 0.44 -3.58
CA GLU A 13 -15.87 -0.69 -3.01
C GLU A 13 -14.39 -0.44 -2.98
N THR A 14 -13.83 0.11 -4.06
CA THR A 14 -12.42 0.43 -4.14
C THR A 14 -12.03 1.50 -3.11
N ALA A 15 -12.82 2.56 -2.99
CA ALA A 15 -12.57 3.62 -2.01
C ALA A 15 -12.66 3.09 -0.58
N GLY A 16 -13.62 2.19 -0.31
CA GLY A 16 -13.76 1.56 1.00
C GLY A 16 -12.57 0.66 1.33
N VAL A 17 -12.09 -0.11 0.36
CA VAL A 17 -10.92 -0.97 0.51
C VAL A 17 -9.68 -0.13 0.78
N GLU A 18 -9.47 0.95 0.03
CA GLU A 18 -8.34 1.85 0.24
C GLU A 18 -8.38 2.48 1.64
N ARG A 19 -9.55 2.93 2.08
CA ARG A 19 -9.69 3.54 3.41
C ARG A 19 -9.37 2.55 4.52
N ARG A 20 -9.87 1.33 4.42
CA ARG A 20 -9.57 0.28 5.40
C ARG A 20 -8.09 -0.06 5.42
N ALA A 21 -7.46 -0.11 4.25
CA ALA A 21 -6.02 -0.40 4.15
C ALA A 21 -5.18 0.69 4.79
N VAL A 22 -5.48 1.96 4.53
CA VAL A 22 -4.76 3.08 5.13
C VAL A 22 -4.98 3.10 6.64
N ASP A 23 -6.21 2.89 7.11
CA ASP A 23 -6.50 2.85 8.54
C ASP A 23 -5.73 1.73 9.25
N ALA A 24 -5.63 0.56 8.62
CA ALA A 24 -4.86 -0.56 9.15
C ALA A 24 -3.37 -0.21 9.24
N ALA A 25 -2.82 0.43 8.21
CA ALA A 25 -1.42 0.86 8.19
C ALA A 25 -1.15 1.93 9.26
N LEU A 26 -2.04 2.90 9.41
CA LEU A 26 -1.91 3.92 10.47
C LEU A 26 -1.90 3.28 11.85
N ALA A 27 -2.79 2.33 12.10
CA ALA A 27 -2.84 1.62 13.38
C ALA A 27 -1.56 0.80 13.63
N ALA A 28 -1.05 0.12 12.60
CA ALA A 28 0.18 -0.64 12.70
C ALA A 28 1.37 0.25 13.02
N GLU A 29 1.47 1.43 12.40
CA GLU A 29 2.54 2.38 12.66
C GLU A 29 2.49 2.90 14.10
N ARG A 30 1.31 3.20 14.60
CA ARG A 30 1.16 3.61 16.00
C ARG A 30 1.55 2.50 16.97
N ALA A 31 1.22 1.27 16.65
CA ALA A 31 1.60 0.11 17.45
C ALA A 31 3.12 -0.11 17.49
N LEU A 32 3.83 0.31 16.44
CA LEU A 32 5.29 0.29 16.39
C LEU A 32 5.93 1.46 17.18
N GLY A 33 5.13 2.36 17.73
CA GLY A 33 5.63 3.55 18.42
C GLY A 33 6.02 4.69 17.51
N ARG A 34 5.61 4.65 16.26
CA ARG A 34 5.86 5.73 15.30
C ARG A 34 4.71 6.73 15.29
N GLU A 35 4.96 7.88 14.69
CA GLU A 35 3.96 8.93 14.51
C GLU A 35 3.61 9.06 13.03
N PRO A 36 2.55 8.36 12.55
CA PRO A 36 2.17 8.43 11.15
C PRO A 36 1.30 9.62 10.85
N ILE A 37 1.51 10.22 9.67
CA ILE A 37 0.67 11.27 9.13
C ILE A 37 0.25 10.83 7.73
N GLU A 38 -1.06 10.74 7.52
CA GLU A 38 -1.59 10.43 6.21
C GLU A 38 -1.40 11.63 5.27
N MET A 39 -0.90 11.37 4.07
CA MET A 39 -0.66 12.42 3.08
C MET A 39 -1.97 12.80 2.39
N PRO A 40 -2.04 14.02 1.84
CA PRO A 40 -3.17 14.41 1.00
C PRO A 40 -3.37 13.42 -0.14
N HIS A 41 -4.62 13.25 -0.57
CA HIS A 41 -4.99 12.29 -1.59
C HIS A 41 -4.24 12.50 -2.93
N ASN A 42 -3.82 13.72 -3.21
CA ASN A 42 -3.08 14.05 -4.42
C ASN A 42 -1.56 13.96 -4.26
N ASN A 43 -1.07 13.47 -3.12
CA ASN A 43 0.37 13.26 -2.94
C ASN A 43 0.83 12.12 -3.84
N THR A 44 1.96 12.31 -4.52
CA THR A 44 2.52 11.28 -5.39
C THR A 44 3.71 10.61 -4.71
N GLY A 45 3.77 9.29 -4.82
CA GLY A 45 4.92 8.52 -4.36
C GLY A 45 4.75 7.79 -3.05
N TYR A 46 3.91 8.27 -2.14
CA TYR A 46 3.64 7.58 -0.88
C TYR A 46 2.35 8.08 -0.21
N ASP A 47 1.79 7.25 0.66
CA ASP A 47 0.49 7.52 1.30
C ASP A 47 0.61 8.02 2.74
N ILE A 48 1.65 7.61 3.44
CA ILE A 48 1.86 7.94 4.84
C ILE A 48 3.32 8.32 5.08
N HIS A 49 3.52 9.43 5.79
CA HIS A 49 4.83 9.80 6.31
C HIS A 49 4.83 9.51 7.80
N SER A 50 5.66 8.60 8.22
CA SER A 50 5.76 8.20 9.63
C SER A 50 7.10 8.60 10.19
N THR A 51 7.13 8.94 11.48
CA THR A 51 8.37 9.35 12.16
C THR A 51 8.66 8.35 13.28
N THR A 52 9.88 7.83 13.31
CA THR A 52 10.32 6.93 14.36
C THR A 52 10.56 7.67 15.67
N PRO A 53 10.63 6.96 16.81
CA PRO A 53 10.99 7.60 18.09
C PRO A 53 12.32 8.35 18.05
N GLU A 54 13.24 7.92 17.18
CA GLU A 54 14.56 8.55 17.00
C GLU A 54 14.50 9.76 16.06
N GLY A 55 13.34 10.06 15.48
CA GLY A 55 13.18 11.19 14.58
C GLY A 55 13.40 10.90 13.10
N ASP A 56 13.59 9.63 12.72
CA ASP A 56 13.81 9.24 11.33
C ASP A 56 12.49 9.14 10.57
N SER A 57 12.52 9.45 9.28
CA SER A 57 11.35 9.34 8.42
C SER A 57 11.20 7.96 7.83
N VAL A 58 9.95 7.48 7.76
CA VAL A 58 9.57 6.26 7.04
C VAL A 58 8.46 6.64 6.06
N PHE A 59 8.64 6.29 4.81
CA PHE A 59 7.68 6.58 3.74
C PHE A 59 6.94 5.30 3.39
N ILE A 60 5.61 5.35 3.46
CA ILE A 60 4.78 4.16 3.33
C ILE A 60 3.84 4.29 2.13
N GLU A 61 3.93 3.30 1.25
CA GLU A 61 2.96 3.09 0.19
C GLU A 61 2.00 1.99 0.64
N VAL A 62 0.72 2.28 0.65
CA VAL A 62 -0.31 1.33 1.08
C VAL A 62 -1.02 0.75 -0.12
N LYS A 63 -1.08 -0.57 -0.20
CA LYS A 63 -1.84 -1.28 -1.23
C LYS A 63 -2.84 -2.21 -0.54
N GLY A 64 -4.12 -1.92 -0.73
CA GLY A 64 -5.21 -2.74 -0.21
C GLY A 64 -5.92 -3.48 -1.33
N ARG A 65 -6.20 -4.76 -1.13
CA ARG A 65 -7.00 -5.55 -2.04
C ARG A 65 -7.95 -6.45 -1.25
N ILE A 66 -9.08 -6.75 -1.84
CA ILE A 66 -10.01 -7.72 -1.29
C ILE A 66 -9.32 -9.08 -1.26
N ALA A 67 -9.59 -9.87 -0.22
CA ALA A 67 -9.06 -11.23 -0.10
C ALA A 67 -9.33 -12.04 -1.38
N GLY A 68 -8.28 -12.68 -1.89
CA GLY A 68 -8.35 -13.46 -3.13
C GLY A 68 -7.97 -12.69 -4.39
N ALA A 69 -7.64 -11.40 -4.30
CA ALA A 69 -7.18 -10.64 -5.46
C ALA A 69 -5.88 -11.22 -6.02
N GLU A 70 -5.75 -11.18 -7.35
CA GLU A 70 -4.59 -11.78 -8.02
C GLU A 70 -3.42 -10.83 -8.16
N ASP A 71 -3.68 -9.54 -8.36
CA ASP A 71 -2.64 -8.56 -8.65
C ASP A 71 -2.93 -7.20 -8.01
N PHE A 72 -1.94 -6.32 -8.10
CA PHE A 72 -2.06 -4.91 -7.73
C PHE A 72 -1.15 -4.07 -8.63
N THR A 73 -1.42 -2.77 -8.68
CA THR A 73 -0.69 -1.85 -9.54
C THR A 73 0.17 -0.91 -8.73
N ILE A 74 1.38 -0.65 -9.22
CA ILE A 74 2.31 0.31 -8.65
C ILE A 74 2.66 1.33 -9.72
N THR A 75 2.65 2.61 -9.36
CA THR A 75 3.00 3.69 -10.29
C THR A 75 4.51 3.88 -10.37
N LEU A 76 4.97 4.50 -11.45
CA LEU A 76 6.38 4.82 -11.62
C LEU A 76 6.90 5.72 -10.48
N ASN A 77 6.12 6.71 -10.06
CA ASN A 77 6.52 7.60 -8.96
C ASN A 77 6.73 6.83 -7.65
N GLU A 78 5.87 5.87 -7.38
CA GLU A 78 5.98 5.01 -6.19
C GLU A 78 7.24 4.16 -6.24
N VAL A 79 7.54 3.58 -7.40
CA VAL A 79 8.76 2.79 -7.60
C VAL A 79 10.01 3.65 -7.43
N LEU A 80 10.02 4.84 -8.04
CA LEU A 80 11.16 5.74 -7.96
C LEU A 80 11.47 6.16 -6.53
N LEU A 81 10.45 6.49 -5.75
CA LEU A 81 10.67 6.83 -4.34
C LEU A 81 11.28 5.66 -3.58
N GLY A 82 10.73 4.46 -3.74
CA GLY A 82 11.24 3.27 -3.06
C GLY A 82 12.66 2.92 -3.45
N LYS A 83 13.07 3.22 -4.70
CA LYS A 83 14.44 3.03 -5.14
C LYS A 83 15.38 4.11 -4.61
N ASN A 84 14.89 5.33 -4.43
CA ASN A 84 15.70 6.45 -3.96
C ASN A 84 15.98 6.39 -2.45
N VAL A 85 15.03 5.91 -1.66
CA VAL A 85 15.16 5.82 -0.21
C VAL A 85 14.78 4.42 0.31
N PRO A 86 15.47 3.37 -0.16
CA PRO A 86 15.03 1.99 0.09
C PRO A 86 14.97 1.62 1.57
N ALA A 87 15.89 2.10 2.37
CA ALA A 87 15.90 1.79 3.80
C ALA A 87 14.75 2.46 4.56
N ALA A 88 14.29 3.61 4.07
CA ALA A 88 13.21 4.38 4.68
C ALA A 88 11.83 4.07 4.07
N HIS A 89 11.76 3.23 3.06
CA HIS A 89 10.52 2.92 2.36
C HIS A 89 9.90 1.61 2.81
N ARG A 90 8.56 1.59 2.93
CA ARG A 90 7.81 0.37 3.21
C ARG A 90 6.63 0.27 2.26
N LEU A 91 6.45 -0.89 1.67
CA LEU A 91 5.20 -1.24 1.02
C LEU A 91 4.36 -1.96 2.07
N VAL A 92 3.18 -1.42 2.38
CA VAL A 92 2.27 -2.06 3.33
C VAL A 92 1.11 -2.64 2.53
N MET A 93 0.98 -3.95 2.58
CA MET A 93 -0.07 -4.68 1.89
C MET A 93 -1.16 -5.05 2.89
N VAL A 94 -2.41 -4.75 2.57
CA VAL A 94 -3.54 -5.08 3.42
C VAL A 94 -4.53 -5.93 2.64
N GLU A 95 -4.77 -7.13 3.14
CA GLU A 95 -5.79 -8.01 2.61
C GLU A 95 -7.09 -7.73 3.36
N VAL A 96 -8.02 -7.12 2.64
CA VAL A 96 -9.27 -6.65 3.21
C VAL A 96 -10.29 -7.79 3.19
N SER A 97 -10.83 -8.12 4.37
CA SER A 97 -11.78 -9.20 4.54
C SER A 97 -13.22 -8.73 4.30
N PRO A 98 -14.04 -9.53 3.61
CA PRO A 98 -15.47 -9.25 3.53
C PRO A 98 -16.20 -9.39 4.86
N ASP A 99 -15.55 -10.04 5.85
CA ASP A 99 -16.16 -10.30 7.16
C ASP A 99 -15.96 -9.16 8.17
N GLY A 100 -15.29 -8.09 7.77
CA GLY A 100 -15.12 -6.90 8.61
C GLY A 100 -13.67 -6.52 8.87
N PRO A 101 -13.43 -5.29 9.32
CA PRO A 101 -12.08 -4.76 9.54
C PRO A 101 -11.25 -5.58 10.55
N GLU A 102 -11.89 -6.21 11.51
CA GLU A 102 -11.22 -7.03 12.50
C GLU A 102 -10.57 -8.28 11.90
N HIS A 103 -10.94 -8.64 10.67
CA HIS A 103 -10.38 -9.79 9.95
C HIS A 103 -9.36 -9.38 8.89
N ASP A 104 -9.10 -8.09 8.74
CA ASP A 104 -8.11 -7.61 7.78
C ASP A 104 -6.71 -8.05 8.22
N GLN A 105 -5.90 -8.49 7.23
CA GLN A 105 -4.52 -8.90 7.47
C GLN A 105 -3.58 -7.91 6.81
N LEU A 106 -2.40 -7.76 7.40
CA LEU A 106 -1.44 -6.77 6.93
C LEU A 106 -0.03 -7.35 6.97
N ARG A 107 0.77 -7.02 5.96
CA ARG A 107 2.20 -7.33 5.91
C ARG A 107 2.99 -6.13 5.39
N TYR A 108 4.21 -6.02 5.88
CA TYR A 108 5.16 -5.02 5.42
C TYR A 108 6.18 -5.68 4.50
N VAL A 109 6.50 -5.00 3.41
CA VAL A 109 7.57 -5.43 2.50
C VAL A 109 8.60 -4.30 2.44
N ALA A 110 9.72 -4.50 3.11
CA ALA A 110 10.80 -3.52 3.11
C ALA A 110 11.66 -3.69 1.86
N GLU A 111 12.13 -2.56 1.33
CA GLU A 111 13.04 -2.55 0.18
C GLU A 111 12.50 -3.28 -1.07
N HIS A 112 11.19 -3.44 -1.17
CA HIS A 112 10.58 -4.18 -2.27
C HIS A 112 10.99 -3.66 -3.64
N PHE A 113 11.06 -2.34 -3.79
CA PHE A 113 11.29 -1.73 -5.10
C PHE A 113 12.73 -1.83 -5.61
N ARG A 114 13.67 -2.29 -4.79
CA ARG A 114 15.04 -2.55 -5.27
C ARG A 114 15.08 -3.59 -6.38
N SER A 115 14.19 -4.56 -6.34
CA SER A 115 14.18 -5.65 -7.31
C SER A 115 13.47 -5.30 -8.61
N ILE A 116 12.80 -4.16 -8.67
CA ILE A 116 12.06 -3.77 -9.89
C ILE A 116 13.02 -3.12 -10.87
N ASN A 117 13.05 -3.64 -12.11
CA ASN A 117 13.90 -3.13 -13.16
C ASN A 117 13.23 -1.95 -13.87
N LEU A 118 13.79 -0.75 -13.72
CA LEU A 118 13.26 0.45 -14.36
C LEU A 118 13.42 0.46 -15.89
N GLY A 119 14.37 -0.33 -16.40
CA GLY A 119 14.57 -0.42 -17.86
C GLY A 119 13.40 -1.03 -18.60
N ASP A 120 12.57 -1.80 -17.90
CA ASP A 120 11.39 -2.42 -18.49
C ASP A 120 10.14 -1.55 -18.35
N LEU A 121 10.26 -0.38 -17.70
CA LEU A 121 9.12 0.51 -17.46
C LEU A 121 8.92 1.47 -18.62
N ALA A 122 8.31 0.95 -19.68
CA ALA A 122 7.82 1.81 -20.78
C ALA A 122 6.46 2.43 -20.42
N ALA A 123 5.81 1.93 -19.37
CA ALA A 123 4.48 2.37 -18.93
C ALA A 123 4.58 3.21 -17.66
N THR A 124 3.49 3.94 -17.34
CA THR A 124 3.41 4.77 -16.14
C THR A 124 3.17 3.96 -14.87
N ASP A 125 2.83 2.69 -15.02
CA ASP A 125 2.61 1.79 -13.88
C ASP A 125 3.02 0.36 -14.21
N VAL A 126 3.08 -0.47 -13.18
CA VAL A 126 3.45 -1.88 -13.26
C VAL A 126 2.43 -2.69 -12.49
N ARG A 127 2.00 -3.81 -13.08
CA ARG A 127 1.13 -4.77 -12.41
C ARG A 127 1.98 -5.86 -11.78
N LEU A 128 1.77 -6.10 -10.49
CA LEU A 128 2.52 -7.10 -9.72
C LEU A 128 1.58 -8.18 -9.18
N ASN A 129 2.12 -9.39 -9.00
CA ASN A 129 1.36 -10.50 -8.42
C ASN A 129 1.20 -10.28 -6.91
N TRP A 130 -0.04 -10.33 -6.43
CA TRP A 130 -0.34 -10.10 -5.01
C TRP A 130 0.26 -11.18 -4.12
N ALA A 131 -0.03 -12.45 -4.38
CA ALA A 131 0.41 -13.54 -3.52
C ALA A 131 1.93 -13.65 -3.43
N LYS A 132 2.62 -13.50 -4.56
CA LYS A 132 4.09 -13.57 -4.57
C LYS A 132 4.72 -12.45 -3.76
N THR A 133 4.17 -11.24 -3.85
CA THR A 133 4.67 -10.11 -3.07
C THR A 133 4.32 -10.29 -1.59
N TRP A 134 3.11 -10.73 -1.30
CA TRP A 134 2.64 -11.02 0.05
C TRP A 134 3.55 -12.02 0.78
N ASP A 135 3.97 -13.07 0.07
CA ASP A 135 4.84 -14.10 0.64
C ASP A 135 6.21 -13.57 1.05
N ARG A 136 6.64 -12.44 0.49
CA ARG A 136 7.88 -11.77 0.88
C ARG A 136 7.68 -10.83 2.07
N GLY A 137 6.45 -10.65 2.50
CA GLY A 137 6.11 -9.74 3.58
C GLY A 137 6.44 -10.29 4.95
N THR A 138 6.51 -9.38 5.91
CA THR A 138 6.82 -9.66 7.31
C THR A 138 5.77 -8.97 8.19
N PRO A 139 5.77 -9.25 9.50
CA PRO A 139 5.05 -8.39 10.43
C PRO A 139 5.55 -6.94 10.32
N PRO A 140 4.78 -5.97 10.85
CA PRO A 140 5.18 -4.56 10.81
C PRO A 140 6.62 -4.32 11.28
N CYS A 141 7.33 -3.52 10.51
CA CYS A 141 8.74 -3.22 10.81
C CYS A 141 9.14 -1.75 10.44
#